data_d88d57d01fcf9ba621a780c5e64a0522
#
_entry.id   d88d57d01fcf9ba621a780c5e64a0522
#
_cell.length_a   1.000
_cell.length_b   1.000
_cell.length_c   1.000
_cell.angle_alpha   90.00
_cell.angle_beta   90.00
_cell.angle_gamma   90.00
#
_symmetry.space_group_name_H-M   'P 1'
#
loop_
_entity.id
_entity.type
_entity.pdbx_description
1 polymer ?
#
loop_
_entity_poly.entity_id
_entity_poly.type
_entity_poly.pdbx_seq_one_letter_code
_entity_poly.pdbx_strand_id
1 'polypeptide(L)'
;MNQLIEDVRMTLRFRRILCCWLVCFAGIASAQNNDSIPIIFDTDFAMPPQDDALALMLALQSPELEILGVTTVAGNRSLEQATSDVLRMLEIAKRADIPVYEGANLPLVHRVSDFALKSWGTWYSDEPPPEPYGGFAKKKIEEESAAAYIEREVLANPGEITIVALGPLTNIALAIQNNPDFAANVKQLFIMGGAVASLPDGAGNITPNAEYNFWVDPEAAKITLRSGIPIELSPLNVSRKSALTKDWYEKMVAVETPLTHLLKISFGPRFEADPDGAWLMYDQITVASLIDPSLVTSSRMYVDVNDNHDISYGVSV
;
A
#
# COMPACT_ATOMS: atom_id res chain seq x y z
N MET A 1 -27.72 11.76 -21.76
CA MET A 1 -27.81 12.99 -20.93
C MET A 1 -27.39 12.70 -19.49
N ASN A 2 -27.77 11.57 -18.90
CA ASN A 2 -27.32 11.18 -17.53
C ASN A 2 -25.85 10.81 -17.46
N GLN A 3 -25.30 10.15 -18.46
CA GLN A 3 -23.88 9.75 -18.50
C GLN A 3 -22.92 10.95 -18.56
N LEU A 4 -23.31 11.99 -19.32
CA LEU A 4 -22.53 13.24 -19.37
C LEU A 4 -22.49 14.00 -18.04
N ILE A 5 -23.53 13.84 -17.21
CA ILE A 5 -23.62 14.50 -15.89
C ILE A 5 -22.76 13.76 -14.86
N GLU A 6 -22.65 12.44 -14.96
CA GLU A 6 -21.77 11.64 -14.10
C GLU A 6 -20.29 11.88 -14.43
N ASP A 7 -19.92 11.92 -15.70
CA ASP A 7 -18.57 12.22 -16.15
C ASP A 7 -18.11 13.63 -15.73
N VAL A 8 -19.02 14.62 -15.78
CA VAL A 8 -18.73 15.99 -15.32
C VAL A 8 -18.58 16.04 -13.77
N ARG A 9 -19.34 15.25 -13.03
CA ARG A 9 -19.23 15.19 -11.56
C ARG A 9 -17.95 14.48 -11.11
N MET A 10 -17.54 13.41 -11.80
CA MET A 10 -16.28 12.72 -11.54
C MET A 10 -15.08 13.63 -11.86
N THR A 11 -15.10 14.35 -12.98
CA THR A 11 -14.04 15.30 -13.36
C THR A 11 -13.92 16.48 -12.39
N LEU A 12 -15.03 16.94 -11.80
CA LEU A 12 -15.04 18.02 -10.81
C LEU A 12 -14.54 17.58 -9.44
N ARG A 13 -14.76 16.31 -9.06
CA ARG A 13 -14.28 15.76 -7.78
C ARG A 13 -12.78 15.47 -7.83
N PHE A 14 -12.27 14.91 -8.93
CA PHE A 14 -10.82 14.78 -9.15
C PHE A 14 -10.10 16.14 -9.21
N ARG A 15 -10.75 17.19 -9.73
CA ARG A 15 -10.21 18.56 -9.67
C ARG A 15 -10.02 19.07 -8.25
N ARG A 16 -10.83 18.65 -7.29
CA ARG A 16 -10.66 19.05 -5.88
C ARG A 16 -9.47 18.37 -5.22
N ILE A 17 -9.21 17.10 -5.51
CA ILE A 17 -8.01 16.39 -5.03
C ILE A 17 -6.76 17.00 -5.67
N LEU A 18 -6.80 17.36 -6.95
CA LEU A 18 -5.66 17.98 -7.63
C LEU A 18 -5.42 19.43 -7.16
N CYS A 19 -6.45 20.18 -6.74
CA CYS A 19 -6.27 21.52 -6.16
C CYS A 19 -5.56 21.50 -4.80
N CYS A 20 -5.69 20.44 -4.00
CA CYS A 20 -4.91 20.29 -2.77
C CYS A 20 -3.41 20.09 -3.04
N TRP A 21 -3.03 19.59 -4.24
CA TRP A 21 -1.63 19.44 -4.64
C TRP A 21 -0.94 20.75 -5.03
N LEU A 22 -1.70 21.79 -5.32
CA LEU A 22 -1.18 23.05 -5.89
C LEU A 22 -0.99 24.19 -4.88
N VAL A 23 -1.39 24.07 -3.61
CA VAL A 23 -1.50 25.24 -2.72
C VAL A 23 -0.53 25.25 -1.52
N CYS A 24 0.22 24.19 -1.21
CA CYS A 24 1.03 24.15 0.02
C CYS A 24 2.55 24.28 -0.20
N PHE A 25 3.03 25.42 -0.72
CA PHE A 25 4.42 25.84 -0.55
C PHE A 25 4.52 27.28 -0.06
N ALA A 26 3.82 27.59 1.00
CA ALA A 26 4.18 28.70 1.89
C ALA A 26 4.34 28.07 3.28
N GLY A 27 5.53 28.20 3.86
CA GLY A 27 5.86 27.61 5.15
C GLY A 27 4.84 28.00 6.21
N ILE A 28 3.95 27.09 6.50
CA ILE A 28 3.05 27.13 7.65
C ILE A 28 3.57 26.06 8.59
N ALA A 29 4.00 26.49 9.77
CA ALA A 29 4.08 25.59 10.91
C ALA A 29 2.75 24.82 10.96
N SER A 30 2.78 23.50 10.82
CA SER A 30 1.57 22.70 10.87
C SER A 30 0.95 22.87 12.25
N ALA A 31 -0.13 23.64 12.32
CA ALA A 31 -1.11 23.39 13.35
C ALA A 31 -1.56 21.94 13.13
N GLN A 32 -1.31 21.05 14.09
CA GLN A 32 -1.91 19.72 14.09
C GLN A 32 -3.40 19.91 13.86
N ASN A 33 -3.88 19.48 12.68
CA ASN A 33 -5.31 19.42 12.45
C ASN A 33 -5.82 18.32 13.41
N ASN A 34 -6.67 18.71 14.34
CA ASN A 34 -7.28 17.79 15.31
C ASN A 34 -8.20 16.73 14.66
N ASP A 35 -8.27 16.69 13.34
CA ASP A 35 -9.17 15.84 12.54
C ASP A 35 -8.42 14.85 11.62
N SER A 36 -7.08 14.77 11.68
CA SER A 36 -6.32 13.81 10.87
C SER A 36 -6.53 12.36 11.37
N ILE A 37 -6.59 11.43 10.44
CA ILE A 37 -6.74 10.00 10.73
C ILE A 37 -5.35 9.44 11.06
N PRO A 38 -5.10 8.95 12.30
CA PRO A 38 -3.84 8.31 12.63
C PRO A 38 -3.75 6.95 11.94
N ILE A 39 -2.68 6.76 11.15
CA ILE A 39 -2.44 5.53 10.41
C ILE A 39 -1.09 4.89 10.70
N ILE A 40 -1.05 3.57 10.66
CA ILE A 40 0.16 2.78 10.46
C ILE A 40 0.15 2.32 9.01
N PHE A 41 1.26 2.53 8.30
CA PHE A 41 1.40 2.20 6.88
C PHE A 41 2.28 0.96 6.74
N ASP A 42 1.68 -0.20 6.43
CA ASP A 42 2.36 -1.49 6.26
C ASP A 42 2.51 -1.83 4.77
N THR A 43 3.73 -2.15 4.31
CA THR A 43 4.05 -2.19 2.88
C THR A 43 5.23 -3.11 2.55
N ASP A 44 5.20 -3.77 1.41
CA ASP A 44 6.32 -4.51 0.81
C ASP A 44 7.09 -3.67 -0.23
N PHE A 45 7.32 -2.45 0.13
CA PHE A 45 7.72 -1.27 -0.61
C PHE A 45 8.78 -1.49 -1.69
N ALA A 46 8.59 -0.84 -2.81
CA ALA A 46 9.64 -0.60 -3.78
C ALA A 46 9.57 0.83 -4.32
N MET A 47 10.72 1.38 -4.71
CA MET A 47 10.81 2.73 -5.29
C MET A 47 9.98 2.85 -6.58
N PRO A 48 9.57 4.07 -6.99
CA PRO A 48 8.83 4.25 -8.25
C PRO A 48 9.53 3.57 -9.42
N PRO A 49 8.80 2.95 -10.35
CA PRO A 49 7.39 3.14 -10.63
C PRO A 49 6.41 2.21 -9.90
N GLN A 50 6.85 1.55 -8.83
CA GLN A 50 5.96 0.65 -8.08
C GLN A 50 4.87 1.43 -7.34
N ASP A 51 3.76 0.75 -7.13
CA ASP A 51 2.51 1.27 -6.57
C ASP A 51 2.63 1.67 -5.10
N ASP A 52 3.32 0.88 -4.29
CA ASP A 52 3.65 1.23 -2.90
C ASP A 52 4.22 2.64 -2.76
N ALA A 53 5.20 2.98 -3.62
CA ALA A 53 5.85 4.28 -3.57
C ALA A 53 4.88 5.42 -3.87
N LEU A 54 3.99 5.23 -4.85
CA LEU A 54 2.99 6.24 -5.19
C LEU A 54 1.93 6.35 -4.09
N ALA A 55 1.57 5.23 -3.46
CA ALA A 55 0.65 5.21 -2.32
C ALA A 55 1.24 5.95 -1.10
N LEU A 56 2.52 5.70 -0.78
CA LEU A 56 3.21 6.44 0.29
C LEU A 56 3.35 7.94 -0.05
N MET A 57 3.67 8.29 -1.30
CA MET A 57 3.69 9.68 -1.74
C MET A 57 2.32 10.35 -1.54
N LEU A 58 1.23 9.66 -1.87
CA LEU A 58 -0.13 10.16 -1.68
C LEU A 58 -0.41 10.37 -0.18
N ALA A 59 -0.12 9.38 0.66
CA ALA A 59 -0.33 9.48 2.11
C ALA A 59 0.49 10.62 2.72
N LEU A 60 1.76 10.78 2.34
CA LEU A 60 2.65 11.85 2.83
C LEU A 60 2.20 13.27 2.45
N GLN A 61 1.43 13.41 1.38
CA GLN A 61 0.94 14.70 0.87
C GLN A 61 -0.51 14.98 1.27
N SER A 62 -1.17 14.06 1.99
CA SER A 62 -2.57 14.17 2.39
C SER A 62 -2.67 14.66 3.83
N PRO A 63 -3.14 15.90 4.06
CA PRO A 63 -3.28 16.45 5.40
C PRO A 63 -4.36 15.76 6.24
N GLU A 64 -5.20 14.95 5.61
CA GLU A 64 -6.21 14.09 6.24
C GLU A 64 -5.60 12.92 6.99
N LEU A 65 -4.32 12.58 6.72
CA LEU A 65 -3.65 11.42 7.29
C LEU A 65 -2.48 11.85 8.19
N GLU A 66 -2.36 11.20 9.34
CA GLU A 66 -1.20 11.28 10.22
C GLU A 66 -0.49 9.92 10.22
N ILE A 67 0.66 9.84 9.56
CA ILE A 67 1.45 8.59 9.52
C ILE A 67 2.25 8.47 10.81
N LEU A 68 1.83 7.59 11.71
CA LEU A 68 2.49 7.32 13.00
C LEU A 68 3.79 6.52 12.82
N GLY A 69 3.84 5.67 11.81
CA GLY A 69 5.00 4.87 11.46
C GLY A 69 4.78 4.08 10.18
N VAL A 70 5.87 3.68 9.55
CA VAL A 70 5.88 2.77 8.40
C VAL A 70 6.45 1.44 8.85
N THR A 71 5.75 0.37 8.56
CA THR A 71 6.19 -1.01 8.77
C THR A 71 6.45 -1.69 7.44
N THR A 72 7.51 -2.47 7.36
CA THR A 72 7.89 -3.15 6.11
C THR A 72 7.71 -4.67 6.24
N VAL A 73 7.43 -5.31 5.12
CA VAL A 73 7.27 -6.76 5.00
C VAL A 73 7.91 -7.23 3.70
N ALA A 74 8.38 -8.47 3.64
CA ALA A 74 8.84 -9.05 2.38
C ALA A 74 7.65 -9.37 1.46
N GLY A 75 7.77 -9.04 0.19
CA GLY A 75 6.77 -9.29 -0.84
C GLY A 75 7.27 -8.86 -2.22
N ASN A 76 6.93 -7.66 -2.70
CA ASN A 76 7.46 -7.08 -3.94
C ASN A 76 8.99 -7.02 -3.96
N ARG A 77 9.61 -6.92 -2.77
CA ARG A 77 11.05 -6.94 -2.54
C ARG A 77 11.38 -7.78 -1.31
N SER A 78 12.68 -8.10 -1.14
CA SER A 78 13.16 -8.59 0.15
C SER A 78 12.91 -7.54 1.22
N LEU A 79 12.81 -7.96 2.47
CA LEU A 79 12.59 -7.06 3.60
C LEU A 79 13.64 -5.93 3.64
N GLU A 80 14.92 -6.29 3.47
CA GLU A 80 16.03 -5.34 3.51
C GLU A 80 15.90 -4.29 2.39
N GLN A 81 15.50 -4.72 1.18
CA GLN A 81 15.30 -3.79 0.07
C GLN A 81 14.10 -2.88 0.33
N ALA A 82 12.96 -3.43 0.75
CA ALA A 82 11.77 -2.66 1.07
C ALA A 82 12.06 -1.61 2.14
N THR A 83 12.75 -2.00 3.21
CA THR A 83 13.14 -1.10 4.30
C THR A 83 14.10 -0.01 3.82
N SER A 84 15.13 -0.38 3.05
CA SER A 84 16.10 0.56 2.48
C SER A 84 15.43 1.61 1.61
N ASP A 85 14.49 1.17 0.76
CA ASP A 85 13.75 2.03 -0.16
C ASP A 85 12.79 2.98 0.60
N VAL A 86 12.07 2.49 1.62
CA VAL A 86 11.22 3.33 2.50
C VAL A 86 12.04 4.42 3.19
N LEU A 87 13.14 4.04 3.84
CA LEU A 87 14.00 5.00 4.52
C LEU A 87 14.47 6.11 3.58
N ARG A 88 14.86 5.72 2.35
CA ARG A 88 15.29 6.67 1.33
C ARG A 88 14.14 7.54 0.84
N MET A 89 12.96 6.97 0.61
CA MET A 89 11.77 7.72 0.20
C MET A 89 11.40 8.78 1.23
N LEU A 90 11.42 8.45 2.51
CA LEU A 90 11.12 9.40 3.59
C LEU A 90 12.15 10.55 3.66
N GLU A 91 13.43 10.28 3.42
CA GLU A 91 14.44 11.35 3.33
C GLU A 91 14.19 12.28 2.14
N ILE A 92 13.88 11.73 0.95
CA ILE A 92 13.55 12.51 -0.25
C ILE A 92 12.31 13.37 -0.01
N ALA A 93 11.31 12.82 0.66
CA ALA A 93 10.09 13.51 1.05
C ALA A 93 10.29 14.52 2.18
N LYS A 94 11.47 14.59 2.80
CA LYS A 94 11.79 15.39 4.00
C LYS A 94 10.91 15.02 5.21
N ARG A 95 10.54 13.74 5.30
CA ARG A 95 9.77 13.15 6.39
C ARG A 95 10.56 12.06 7.11
N ALA A 96 11.86 12.30 7.32
CA ALA A 96 12.72 11.45 8.13
C ALA A 96 12.33 11.40 9.62
N ASP A 97 11.37 12.21 10.04
CA ASP A 97 10.71 12.18 11.34
C ASP A 97 9.86 10.92 11.56
N ILE A 98 9.26 10.35 10.49
CA ILE A 98 8.40 9.17 10.59
C ILE A 98 9.25 7.92 10.90
N PRO A 99 8.96 7.17 12.00
CA PRO A 99 9.70 5.97 12.33
C PRO A 99 9.43 4.83 11.33
N VAL A 100 10.42 3.95 11.16
CA VAL A 100 10.34 2.77 10.27
C VAL A 100 10.73 1.53 11.06
N TYR A 101 9.90 0.49 10.96
CA TYR A 101 10.04 -0.77 11.67
C TYR A 101 10.13 -1.93 10.69
N GLU A 102 11.16 -2.74 10.82
CA GLU A 102 11.28 -3.97 10.03
C GLU A 102 10.36 -5.07 10.54
N GLY A 103 9.70 -5.76 9.63
CA GLY A 103 8.76 -6.82 9.94
C GLY A 103 9.20 -8.20 9.48
N ALA A 104 8.24 -8.95 8.93
CA ALA A 104 8.48 -10.32 8.53
C ALA A 104 9.29 -10.42 7.23
N ASN A 105 10.39 -11.17 7.30
CA ASN A 105 11.20 -11.50 6.12
C ASN A 105 10.68 -12.71 5.33
N LEU A 106 9.76 -13.48 5.91
CA LEU A 106 9.17 -14.67 5.30
C LEU A 106 7.69 -14.76 5.64
N PRO A 107 6.87 -15.33 4.73
CA PRO A 107 5.48 -15.67 5.05
C PRO A 107 5.42 -16.71 6.18
N LEU A 108 4.26 -16.81 6.82
CA LEU A 108 4.05 -17.72 7.97
C LEU A 108 4.37 -19.18 7.61
N VAL A 109 3.86 -19.65 6.49
CA VAL A 109 4.00 -21.05 6.07
C VAL A 109 4.51 -21.18 4.64
N HIS A 110 4.02 -20.37 3.72
CA HIS A 110 4.36 -20.45 2.31
C HIS A 110 5.89 -20.37 2.11
N ARG A 111 6.43 -21.29 1.32
CA ARG A 111 7.82 -21.26 0.87
C ARG A 111 7.85 -21.19 -0.64
N VAL A 112 8.55 -20.19 -1.13
CA VAL A 112 8.65 -19.95 -2.57
C VAL A 112 9.43 -21.09 -3.20
N SER A 113 8.90 -21.67 -4.27
CA SER A 113 9.59 -22.70 -5.04
C SER A 113 10.77 -22.09 -5.82
N ASP A 114 11.79 -22.90 -6.13
CA ASP A 114 12.89 -22.48 -7.01
C ASP A 114 12.39 -21.93 -8.35
N PHE A 115 11.27 -22.45 -8.85
CA PHE A 115 10.62 -21.93 -10.06
C PHE A 115 10.10 -20.52 -9.86
N ALA A 116 9.43 -20.24 -8.75
CA ALA A 116 8.92 -18.91 -8.42
C ALA A 116 10.06 -17.89 -8.25
N LEU A 117 11.09 -18.24 -7.48
CA LEU A 117 12.30 -17.42 -7.33
C LEU A 117 12.94 -17.09 -8.69
N LYS A 118 13.05 -18.09 -9.56
CA LYS A 118 13.63 -17.91 -10.89
C LYS A 118 12.76 -17.07 -11.83
N SER A 119 11.44 -17.13 -11.68
CA SER A 119 10.49 -16.45 -12.57
C SER A 119 10.22 -15.02 -12.16
N TRP A 120 10.20 -14.72 -10.86
CA TRP A 120 9.80 -13.41 -10.31
C TRP A 120 10.89 -12.72 -9.48
N GLY A 121 12.06 -13.36 -9.34
CA GLY A 121 13.22 -12.75 -8.69
C GLY A 121 13.30 -12.98 -7.18
N THR A 122 13.97 -12.08 -6.51
CA THR A 122 14.55 -12.26 -5.18
C THR A 122 13.66 -11.75 -4.04
N TRP A 123 12.40 -12.17 -3.94
CA TRP A 123 11.52 -11.73 -2.85
C TRP A 123 12.11 -11.99 -1.45
N TYR A 124 12.82 -13.09 -1.32
CA TYR A 124 13.44 -13.55 -0.07
C TYR A 124 14.94 -13.68 -0.26
N SER A 125 15.58 -12.63 -0.73
CA SER A 125 17.02 -12.61 -0.94
C SER A 125 17.74 -12.31 0.36
N ASP A 126 18.75 -13.09 0.68
CA ASP A 126 19.76 -12.76 1.72
C ASP A 126 20.86 -11.84 1.15
N GLU A 127 20.78 -11.49 -0.12
CA GLU A 127 21.73 -10.56 -0.75
C GLU A 127 21.51 -9.14 -0.23
N PRO A 128 22.58 -8.37 -0.02
CA PRO A 128 22.45 -6.97 0.34
C PRO A 128 21.62 -6.22 -0.69
N PRO A 129 20.72 -5.31 -0.27
CA PRO A 129 19.88 -4.56 -1.18
C PRO A 129 20.75 -3.71 -2.11
N PRO A 130 20.40 -3.60 -3.41
CA PRO A 130 21.02 -2.61 -4.28
C PRO A 130 20.76 -1.20 -3.75
N GLU A 131 21.70 -0.32 -4.00
CA GLU A 131 21.61 1.05 -3.53
C GLU A 131 20.35 1.75 -4.07
N PRO A 132 19.48 2.30 -3.19
CA PRO A 132 18.30 3.04 -3.61
C PRO A 132 18.65 4.28 -4.41
N TYR A 133 17.70 4.80 -5.17
CA TYR A 133 17.88 6.05 -5.92
C TYR A 133 18.41 7.19 -5.03
N GLY A 134 19.57 7.72 -5.42
CA GLY A 134 20.24 8.79 -4.68
C GLY A 134 20.96 8.34 -3.42
N GLY A 135 21.21 7.03 -3.26
CA GLY A 135 22.01 6.43 -2.19
C GLY A 135 21.21 5.97 -0.98
N PHE A 136 21.87 5.23 -0.11
CA PHE A 136 21.28 4.79 1.15
C PHE A 136 20.93 5.97 2.07
N ALA A 137 19.82 5.84 2.78
CA ALA A 137 19.38 6.83 3.76
C ALA A 137 20.35 6.90 4.96
N LYS A 138 20.40 8.08 5.57
CA LYS A 138 21.10 8.28 6.86
C LYS A 138 20.23 7.84 8.03
N LYS A 139 18.89 8.00 7.88
CA LYS A 139 17.91 7.51 8.83
C LYS A 139 18.08 6.01 9.04
N LYS A 140 17.89 5.58 10.29
CA LYS A 140 17.92 4.17 10.67
C LYS A 140 16.52 3.70 11.04
N ILE A 141 16.34 2.39 11.01
CA ILE A 141 15.15 1.73 11.54
C ILE A 141 15.10 1.85 13.07
N GLU A 142 13.91 1.65 13.60
CA GLU A 142 13.71 1.41 15.03
C GLU A 142 14.08 -0.04 15.38
N GLU A 143 14.47 -0.29 16.63
CA GLU A 143 14.92 -1.65 17.07
C GLU A 143 13.75 -2.62 17.27
N GLU A 144 12.53 -2.10 17.47
CA GLU A 144 11.31 -2.88 17.66
C GLU A 144 10.84 -3.49 16.33
N SER A 145 10.35 -4.74 16.35
CA SER A 145 9.78 -5.34 15.15
C SER A 145 8.44 -4.71 14.76
N ALA A 146 8.10 -4.73 13.45
CA ALA A 146 6.85 -4.20 12.93
C ALA A 146 5.61 -4.75 13.68
N ALA A 147 5.52 -6.07 13.89
CA ALA A 147 4.39 -6.68 14.58
C ALA A 147 4.26 -6.21 16.05
N ALA A 148 5.39 -6.07 16.75
CA ALA A 148 5.38 -5.56 18.12
C ALA A 148 5.01 -4.07 18.18
N TYR A 149 5.51 -3.26 17.26
CA TYR A 149 5.13 -1.86 17.12
C TYR A 149 3.64 -1.68 16.86
N ILE A 150 3.11 -2.41 15.85
CA ILE A 150 1.69 -2.37 15.50
C ILE A 150 0.83 -2.76 16.71
N GLU A 151 1.17 -3.84 17.39
CA GLU A 151 0.46 -4.29 18.60
C GLU A 151 0.48 -3.21 19.68
N ARG A 152 1.66 -2.71 20.03
CA ARG A 152 1.86 -1.71 21.08
C ARG A 152 1.09 -0.43 20.79
N GLU A 153 1.17 0.08 19.56
CA GLU A 153 0.55 1.35 19.18
C GLU A 153 -0.98 1.26 19.22
N VAL A 154 -1.54 0.16 18.70
CA VAL A 154 -2.98 -0.10 18.72
C VAL A 154 -3.50 -0.26 20.15
N LEU A 155 -2.80 -1.00 21.01
CA LEU A 155 -3.23 -1.21 22.40
C LEU A 155 -3.06 0.04 23.27
N ALA A 156 -2.12 0.92 22.93
CA ALA A 156 -1.97 2.23 23.58
C ALA A 156 -3.08 3.23 23.21
N ASN A 157 -3.70 3.06 22.03
CA ASN A 157 -4.72 3.95 21.46
C ASN A 157 -5.95 3.13 20.98
N PRO A 158 -6.72 2.53 21.89
CA PRO A 158 -7.77 1.57 21.54
C PRO A 158 -8.88 2.19 20.69
N GLY A 159 -9.13 1.60 19.51
CA GLY A 159 -10.18 2.05 18.59
C GLY A 159 -9.86 3.35 17.84
N GLU A 160 -8.63 3.86 17.90
CA GLU A 160 -8.23 5.09 17.23
C GLU A 160 -7.39 4.85 15.97
N ILE A 161 -6.56 3.79 15.97
CA ILE A 161 -5.59 3.55 14.91
C ILE A 161 -6.22 2.82 13.73
N THR A 162 -6.05 3.41 12.55
CA THR A 162 -6.31 2.75 11.26
C THR A 162 -5.01 2.16 10.71
N ILE A 163 -5.06 0.93 10.22
CA ILE A 163 -3.90 0.30 9.57
C ILE A 163 -4.17 0.27 8.06
N VAL A 164 -3.19 0.69 7.28
CA VAL A 164 -3.19 0.61 5.81
C VAL A 164 -2.17 -0.45 5.42
N ALA A 165 -2.63 -1.64 5.02
CA ALA A 165 -1.80 -2.78 4.68
C ALA A 165 -1.82 -2.99 3.15
N LEU A 166 -0.69 -2.75 2.52
CA LEU A 166 -0.52 -2.74 1.06
C LEU A 166 0.30 -3.91 0.54
N GLY A 167 0.96 -4.66 1.43
CA GLY A 167 1.72 -5.88 1.14
C GLY A 167 1.07 -7.14 1.71
N PRO A 168 1.83 -8.26 1.73
CA PRO A 168 1.42 -9.48 2.41
C PRO A 168 1.11 -9.23 3.89
N LEU A 169 0.06 -9.83 4.41
CA LEU A 169 -0.51 -9.51 5.74
C LEU A 169 0.25 -10.15 6.92
N THR A 170 1.48 -10.57 6.71
CA THR A 170 2.28 -11.31 7.70
C THR A 170 2.45 -10.54 9.01
N ASN A 171 2.79 -9.23 8.94
CA ASN A 171 2.95 -8.40 10.14
C ASN A 171 1.64 -8.28 10.94
N ILE A 172 0.52 -8.12 10.25
CA ILE A 172 -0.81 -8.00 10.86
C ILE A 172 -1.21 -9.31 11.51
N ALA A 173 -1.01 -10.44 10.83
CA ALA A 173 -1.31 -11.76 11.37
C ALA A 173 -0.47 -12.08 12.61
N LEU A 174 0.81 -11.70 12.62
CA LEU A 174 1.68 -11.85 13.80
C LEU A 174 1.17 -11.00 14.98
N ALA A 175 0.76 -9.75 14.76
CA ALA A 175 0.18 -8.91 15.81
C ALA A 175 -1.12 -9.52 16.38
N ILE A 176 -1.99 -10.08 15.51
CA ILE A 176 -3.21 -10.78 15.92
C ILE A 176 -2.88 -12.03 16.77
N GLN A 177 -1.86 -12.79 16.36
CA GLN A 177 -1.47 -14.02 17.07
C GLN A 177 -0.77 -13.74 18.40
N ASN A 178 0.00 -12.66 18.49
CA ASN A 178 0.73 -12.28 19.68
C ASN A 178 -0.21 -11.86 20.82
N ASN A 179 -1.34 -11.19 20.49
CA ASN A 179 -2.20 -10.65 21.51
C ASN A 179 -3.69 -10.80 21.14
N PRO A 180 -4.47 -11.56 21.94
CA PRO A 180 -5.89 -11.78 21.67
C PRO A 180 -6.75 -10.51 21.74
N ASP A 181 -6.30 -9.46 22.43
CA ASP A 181 -7.02 -8.20 22.54
C ASP A 181 -6.74 -7.25 21.39
N PHE A 182 -5.71 -7.53 20.56
CA PHE A 182 -5.28 -6.65 19.46
C PHE A 182 -6.43 -6.35 18.48
N ALA A 183 -7.05 -7.40 17.95
CA ALA A 183 -8.06 -7.25 16.90
C ALA A 183 -9.26 -6.39 17.31
N ALA A 184 -9.67 -6.47 18.58
CA ALA A 184 -10.80 -5.69 19.12
C ALA A 184 -10.47 -4.20 19.30
N ASN A 185 -9.18 -3.84 19.29
CA ASN A 185 -8.70 -2.48 19.52
C ASN A 185 -8.25 -1.76 18.23
N VAL A 186 -8.20 -2.45 17.08
CA VAL A 186 -7.98 -1.81 15.78
C VAL A 186 -9.24 -1.06 15.34
N LYS A 187 -9.12 0.22 14.98
CA LYS A 187 -10.24 1.01 14.48
C LYS A 187 -10.78 0.46 13.16
N GLN A 188 -9.88 0.29 12.19
CA GLN A 188 -10.17 -0.22 10.86
C GLN A 188 -8.89 -0.67 10.17
N LEU A 189 -9.00 -1.63 9.28
CA LEU A 189 -7.92 -2.13 8.44
C LEU A 189 -8.28 -1.95 6.97
N PHE A 190 -7.51 -1.14 6.26
CA PHE A 190 -7.59 -0.99 4.81
C PHE A 190 -6.56 -1.91 4.17
N ILE A 191 -7.00 -2.79 3.28
CA ILE A 191 -6.13 -3.81 2.67
C ILE A 191 -6.17 -3.66 1.15
N MET A 192 -5.01 -3.56 0.51
CA MET A 192 -4.85 -3.91 -0.89
C MET A 192 -4.57 -5.40 -0.99
N GLY A 193 -5.47 -6.17 -1.58
CA GLY A 193 -5.28 -7.62 -1.74
C GLY A 193 -6.52 -8.35 -2.23
N GLY A 194 -6.29 -9.57 -2.67
CA GLY A 194 -7.34 -10.46 -3.13
C GLY A 194 -7.91 -10.16 -4.51
N ALA A 195 -8.63 -11.14 -5.04
CA ALA A 195 -9.37 -11.06 -6.30
C ALA A 195 -10.70 -11.79 -6.13
N VAL A 196 -11.81 -11.07 -6.12
CA VAL A 196 -13.14 -11.64 -5.87
C VAL A 196 -13.72 -12.17 -7.17
N ALA A 197 -13.54 -13.46 -7.44
CA ALA A 197 -13.90 -14.11 -8.70
C ALA A 197 -15.41 -14.03 -9.05
N SER A 198 -16.28 -13.87 -8.06
CA SER A 198 -17.72 -13.71 -8.27
C SER A 198 -18.14 -12.32 -8.76
N LEU A 199 -17.21 -11.36 -8.77
CA LEU A 199 -17.42 -10.00 -9.26
C LEU A 199 -16.72 -9.79 -10.62
N PRO A 200 -17.12 -8.79 -11.41
CA PRO A 200 -16.39 -8.39 -12.62
C PRO A 200 -14.91 -8.09 -12.31
N ASP A 201 -14.04 -8.40 -13.27
CA ASP A 201 -12.59 -8.17 -13.18
C ASP A 201 -11.88 -8.95 -12.04
N GLY A 202 -12.49 -10.02 -11.54
CA GLY A 202 -12.01 -10.82 -10.40
C GLY A 202 -10.95 -11.89 -10.74
N ALA A 203 -10.29 -11.81 -11.91
CA ALA A 203 -9.14 -12.69 -12.19
C ALA A 203 -7.94 -12.32 -11.31
N GLY A 204 -7.07 -13.29 -11.03
CA GLY A 204 -5.80 -13.06 -10.32
C GLY A 204 -4.76 -12.31 -11.16
N ASN A 205 -3.62 -12.02 -10.54
CA ASN A 205 -2.46 -11.43 -11.21
C ASN A 205 -1.19 -12.28 -11.08
N ILE A 206 -1.16 -13.23 -10.13
CA ILE A 206 -0.03 -14.17 -9.96
C ILE A 206 -0.39 -15.58 -10.43
N THR A 207 -1.60 -16.04 -10.16
CA THR A 207 -2.23 -17.20 -10.78
C THR A 207 -3.52 -16.74 -11.46
N PRO A 208 -4.20 -17.57 -12.24
CA PRO A 208 -5.46 -17.16 -12.88
C PRO A 208 -6.52 -16.61 -11.89
N ASN A 209 -6.46 -17.00 -10.62
CA ASN A 209 -7.48 -16.66 -9.64
C ASN A 209 -6.92 -16.07 -8.33
N ALA A 210 -5.59 -16.10 -8.10
CA ALA A 210 -4.99 -15.55 -6.89
C ALA A 210 -4.36 -14.17 -7.16
N GLU A 211 -4.56 -13.27 -6.22
CA GLU A 211 -3.88 -11.99 -6.14
C GLU A 211 -2.56 -12.15 -5.38
N TYR A 212 -1.58 -11.33 -5.71
CA TYR A 212 -0.19 -11.46 -5.27
C TYR A 212 0.00 -11.41 -3.75
N ASN A 213 -0.50 -10.39 -3.07
CA ASN A 213 -0.32 -10.23 -1.63
C ASN A 213 -0.92 -11.39 -0.83
N PHE A 214 -2.11 -11.82 -1.24
CA PHE A 214 -2.78 -12.97 -0.62
C PHE A 214 -2.10 -14.29 -0.98
N TRP A 215 -1.52 -14.39 -2.18
CA TRP A 215 -0.79 -15.59 -2.59
C TRP A 215 0.58 -15.71 -1.91
N VAL A 216 1.23 -14.59 -1.58
CA VAL A 216 2.50 -14.61 -0.85
C VAL A 216 2.32 -15.17 0.54
N ASP A 217 1.28 -14.79 1.27
CA ASP A 217 0.98 -15.34 2.61
C ASP A 217 -0.53 -15.56 2.82
N PRO A 218 -1.08 -16.66 2.24
CA PRO A 218 -2.51 -16.97 2.39
C PRO A 218 -2.93 -17.26 3.83
N GLU A 219 -2.03 -17.81 4.64
CA GLU A 219 -2.26 -18.08 6.04
C GLU A 219 -2.43 -16.78 6.82
N ALA A 220 -1.57 -15.80 6.58
CA ALA A 220 -1.70 -14.48 7.19
C ALA A 220 -2.96 -13.76 6.73
N ALA A 221 -3.29 -13.84 5.43
CA ALA A 221 -4.53 -13.28 4.90
C ALA A 221 -5.76 -13.91 5.57
N LYS A 222 -5.78 -15.23 5.74
CA LYS A 222 -6.87 -15.95 6.41
C LYS A 222 -7.02 -15.57 7.88
N ILE A 223 -5.91 -15.50 8.63
CA ILE A 223 -5.91 -15.07 10.03
C ILE A 223 -6.50 -13.67 10.14
N THR A 224 -6.05 -12.76 9.27
CA THR A 224 -6.48 -11.36 9.26
C THR A 224 -7.96 -11.23 8.90
N LEU A 225 -8.42 -11.86 7.82
CA LEU A 225 -9.83 -11.81 7.39
C LEU A 225 -10.81 -12.37 8.43
N ARG A 226 -10.35 -13.33 9.24
CA ARG A 226 -11.15 -13.97 10.29
C ARG A 226 -11.00 -13.33 11.67
N SER A 227 -10.20 -12.29 11.81
CA SER A 227 -9.88 -11.67 13.11
C SER A 227 -11.03 -10.92 13.77
N GLY A 228 -12.04 -10.51 13.00
CA GLY A 228 -13.12 -9.65 13.46
C GLY A 228 -12.81 -8.14 13.40
N ILE A 229 -11.62 -7.75 12.96
CA ILE A 229 -11.29 -6.35 12.67
C ILE A 229 -12.24 -5.82 11.58
N PRO A 230 -12.74 -4.57 11.67
CA PRO A 230 -13.45 -3.94 10.56
C PRO A 230 -12.49 -3.76 9.36
N ILE A 231 -12.79 -4.43 8.23
CA ILE A 231 -11.93 -4.43 7.05
C ILE A 231 -12.60 -3.71 5.89
N GLU A 232 -11.85 -2.83 5.22
CA GLU A 232 -12.13 -2.34 3.87
C GLU A 232 -11.11 -2.98 2.93
N LEU A 233 -11.61 -3.79 1.99
CA LEU A 233 -10.79 -4.55 1.06
C LEU A 233 -10.82 -3.91 -0.32
N SER A 234 -9.64 -3.59 -0.87
CA SER A 234 -9.43 -3.10 -2.24
C SER A 234 -8.85 -4.22 -3.11
N PRO A 235 -9.70 -5.11 -3.67
CA PRO A 235 -9.21 -6.21 -4.50
C PRO A 235 -8.87 -5.76 -5.92
N LEU A 236 -8.27 -6.65 -6.71
CA LEU A 236 -7.95 -6.41 -8.13
C LEU A 236 -9.16 -5.91 -8.94
N ASN A 237 -10.37 -6.27 -8.53
CA ASN A 237 -11.62 -5.82 -9.14
C ASN A 237 -11.74 -4.28 -9.19
N VAL A 238 -11.24 -3.59 -8.16
CA VAL A 238 -11.28 -2.13 -8.11
C VAL A 238 -10.02 -1.52 -8.71
N SER A 239 -8.86 -2.11 -8.47
CA SER A 239 -7.59 -1.60 -8.99
C SER A 239 -7.56 -1.55 -10.53
N ARG A 240 -8.20 -2.52 -11.19
CA ARG A 240 -8.32 -2.56 -12.66
C ARG A 240 -9.16 -1.44 -13.27
N LYS A 241 -9.86 -0.67 -12.45
CA LYS A 241 -10.66 0.49 -12.88
C LYS A 241 -9.95 1.83 -12.67
N SER A 242 -8.75 1.78 -12.12
CA SER A 242 -7.95 2.97 -11.81
C SER A 242 -6.57 2.84 -12.43
N ALA A 243 -6.15 3.84 -13.20
CA ALA A 243 -4.85 3.82 -13.85
C ALA A 243 -4.24 5.22 -13.97
N LEU A 244 -2.93 5.29 -13.81
CA LEU A 244 -2.12 6.45 -14.15
C LEU A 244 -1.95 6.50 -15.67
N THR A 245 -2.53 7.52 -16.30
CA THR A 245 -2.35 7.84 -17.71
C THR A 245 -1.31 8.93 -17.91
N LYS A 246 -0.82 9.12 -19.14
CA LYS A 246 0.12 10.19 -19.48
C LYS A 246 -0.38 11.57 -19.09
N ASP A 247 -1.66 11.87 -19.33
CA ASP A 247 -2.25 13.17 -18.98
C ASP A 247 -2.19 13.45 -17.47
N TRP A 248 -2.41 12.43 -16.63
CA TRP A 248 -2.31 12.57 -15.18
C TRP A 248 -0.86 12.67 -14.75
N TYR A 249 0.03 11.86 -15.32
CA TYR A 249 1.47 11.95 -15.07
C TYR A 249 1.99 13.35 -15.38
N GLU A 250 1.67 13.92 -16.55
CA GLU A 250 2.12 15.27 -16.95
C GLU A 250 1.63 16.34 -15.96
N LYS A 251 0.40 16.22 -15.48
CA LYS A 251 -0.12 17.12 -14.44
C LYS A 251 0.62 16.99 -13.12
N MET A 252 0.93 15.77 -12.69
CA MET A 252 1.69 15.52 -11.46
C MET A 252 3.10 16.11 -11.53
N VAL A 253 3.79 15.92 -12.63
CA VAL A 253 5.17 16.38 -12.79
C VAL A 253 5.31 17.83 -13.26
N ALA A 254 4.22 18.53 -13.49
CA ALA A 254 4.22 19.97 -13.80
C ALA A 254 4.74 20.81 -12.62
N VAL A 255 4.61 20.32 -11.39
CA VAL A 255 5.17 20.93 -10.18
C VAL A 255 6.50 20.27 -9.87
N GLU A 256 7.57 21.06 -9.78
CA GLU A 256 8.92 20.56 -9.53
C GLU A 256 9.14 20.35 -8.02
N THR A 257 9.27 19.11 -7.61
CA THR A 257 9.58 18.69 -6.23
C THR A 257 10.53 17.48 -6.27
N PRO A 258 11.21 17.14 -5.15
CA PRO A 258 11.99 15.91 -5.10
C PRO A 258 11.18 14.65 -5.42
N LEU A 259 9.91 14.59 -5.02
CA LEU A 259 9.03 13.45 -5.29
C LEU A 259 8.62 13.40 -6.77
N THR A 260 8.22 14.53 -7.36
CA THR A 260 7.86 14.56 -8.79
C THR A 260 9.08 14.35 -9.70
N HIS A 261 10.29 14.65 -9.22
CA HIS A 261 11.51 14.27 -9.91
C HIS A 261 11.67 12.74 -10.00
N LEU A 262 11.37 12.00 -8.92
CA LEU A 262 11.34 10.53 -8.95
C LEU A 262 10.33 10.02 -9.99
N LEU A 263 9.15 10.64 -10.08
CA LEU A 263 8.16 10.28 -11.10
C LEU A 263 8.67 10.55 -12.52
N LYS A 264 9.37 11.66 -12.74
CA LYS A 264 9.96 11.98 -14.06
C LYS A 264 10.94 10.92 -14.52
N ILE A 265 11.86 10.50 -13.66
CA ILE A 265 12.88 9.53 -14.04
C ILE A 265 12.35 8.11 -14.16
N SER A 266 11.26 7.77 -13.47
CA SER A 266 10.67 6.42 -13.48
C SER A 266 9.60 6.23 -14.56
N PHE A 267 8.66 7.18 -14.69
CA PHE A 267 7.55 7.11 -15.64
C PHE A 267 7.82 7.83 -16.96
N GLY A 268 8.68 8.85 -16.97
CA GLY A 268 8.99 9.60 -18.19
C GLY A 268 9.38 8.71 -19.37
N PRO A 269 10.42 7.85 -19.24
CA PRO A 269 10.83 6.95 -20.31
C PRO A 269 9.73 5.94 -20.72
N ARG A 270 8.86 5.56 -19.79
CA ARG A 270 7.74 4.63 -20.07
C ARG A 270 6.68 5.29 -20.95
N PHE A 271 6.28 6.53 -20.63
CA PHE A 271 5.31 7.29 -21.42
C PHE A 271 5.90 7.82 -22.73
N GLU A 272 7.22 7.96 -22.83
CA GLU A 272 7.89 8.22 -24.11
C GLU A 272 7.83 6.99 -25.03
N ALA A 273 8.03 5.79 -24.47
CA ALA A 273 7.97 4.53 -25.20
C ALA A 273 6.54 4.10 -25.57
N ASP A 274 5.59 4.36 -24.68
CA ASP A 274 4.16 4.03 -24.85
C ASP A 274 3.30 5.19 -24.37
N PRO A 275 3.01 6.18 -25.22
CA PRO A 275 2.23 7.36 -24.86
C PRO A 275 0.77 7.07 -24.47
N ASP A 276 0.22 5.96 -24.96
CA ASP A 276 -1.14 5.50 -24.68
C ASP A 276 -1.18 4.49 -23.53
N GLY A 277 -0.02 4.15 -22.97
CA GLY A 277 0.11 3.25 -21.85
C GLY A 277 -0.61 3.75 -20.59
N ALA A 278 -1.07 2.81 -19.79
CA ALA A 278 -1.73 3.09 -18.52
C ALA A 278 -1.23 2.09 -17.45
N TRP A 279 -0.86 2.61 -16.29
CA TRP A 279 -0.40 1.81 -15.16
C TRP A 279 -1.49 1.71 -14.10
N LEU A 280 -1.90 0.49 -13.79
CA LEU A 280 -2.92 0.26 -12.78
C LEU A 280 -2.45 0.79 -11.42
N MET A 281 -3.39 1.37 -10.69
CA MET A 281 -3.17 1.93 -9.35
C MET A 281 -3.79 1.00 -8.32
N TYR A 282 -2.98 0.10 -7.77
CA TYR A 282 -3.42 -0.89 -6.79
C TYR A 282 -3.50 -0.27 -5.39
N ASP A 283 -2.38 0.11 -4.83
CA ASP A 283 -2.25 0.64 -3.47
C ASP A 283 -2.81 2.04 -3.33
N GLN A 284 -2.63 2.84 -4.37
CA GLN A 284 -3.07 4.24 -4.36
C GLN A 284 -4.59 4.35 -4.19
N ILE A 285 -5.38 3.43 -4.79
CA ILE A 285 -6.84 3.47 -4.63
C ILE A 285 -7.26 3.09 -3.21
N THR A 286 -6.49 2.22 -2.53
CA THR A 286 -6.71 1.88 -1.13
C THR A 286 -6.50 3.09 -0.23
N VAL A 287 -5.38 3.80 -0.38
CA VAL A 287 -5.12 5.04 0.35
C VAL A 287 -6.12 6.14 -0.01
N ALA A 288 -6.44 6.29 -1.30
CA ALA A 288 -7.38 7.30 -1.76
C ALA A 288 -8.80 7.08 -1.22
N SER A 289 -9.24 5.82 -1.10
CA SER A 289 -10.56 5.49 -0.53
C SER A 289 -10.66 5.80 0.96
N LEU A 290 -9.56 5.72 1.70
CA LEU A 290 -9.49 6.17 3.09
C LEU A 290 -9.61 7.70 3.20
N ILE A 291 -8.97 8.44 2.28
CA ILE A 291 -9.01 9.91 2.26
C ILE A 291 -10.39 10.42 1.81
N ASP A 292 -10.92 9.86 0.74
CA ASP A 292 -12.25 10.20 0.19
C ASP A 292 -13.03 8.92 -0.15
N PRO A 293 -13.85 8.40 0.78
CA PRO A 293 -14.67 7.21 0.55
C PRO A 293 -15.65 7.34 -0.61
N SER A 294 -15.93 8.55 -1.09
CA SER A 294 -16.83 8.77 -2.24
C SER A 294 -16.23 8.35 -3.59
N LEU A 295 -14.94 8.05 -3.63
CA LEU A 295 -14.24 7.56 -4.84
C LEU A 295 -14.63 6.14 -5.23
N VAL A 296 -15.06 5.34 -4.25
CA VAL A 296 -15.41 3.94 -4.42
C VAL A 296 -16.85 3.66 -3.99
N THR A 297 -17.36 2.51 -4.39
CA THR A 297 -18.61 1.96 -3.86
C THR A 297 -18.28 0.63 -3.21
N SER A 298 -18.53 0.53 -1.90
CA SER A 298 -18.29 -0.67 -1.11
C SER A 298 -19.54 -1.51 -0.95
N SER A 299 -19.38 -2.81 -0.91
CA SER A 299 -20.43 -3.77 -0.61
C SER A 299 -19.96 -4.71 0.50
N ARG A 300 -20.83 -4.98 1.50
CA ARG A 300 -20.50 -5.91 2.56
C ARG A 300 -20.56 -7.34 2.03
N MET A 301 -19.46 -8.06 2.16
CA MET A 301 -19.30 -9.43 1.71
C MET A 301 -18.57 -10.25 2.78
N TYR A 302 -18.82 -11.57 2.79
CA TYR A 302 -17.90 -12.50 3.44
C TYR A 302 -16.80 -12.82 2.45
N VAL A 303 -15.56 -12.65 2.87
CA VAL A 303 -14.38 -12.99 2.07
C VAL A 303 -13.47 -13.87 2.92
N ASP A 304 -12.97 -14.93 2.33
CA ASP A 304 -11.99 -15.83 2.92
C ASP A 304 -10.89 -16.12 1.88
N VAL A 305 -9.85 -16.83 2.29
CA VAL A 305 -8.78 -17.23 1.38
C VAL A 305 -8.48 -18.72 1.51
N ASN A 306 -8.19 -19.37 0.40
CA ASN A 306 -7.79 -20.77 0.40
C ASN A 306 -6.29 -20.89 0.77
N ASP A 307 -6.02 -21.50 1.92
CA ASP A 307 -4.68 -21.82 2.46
C ASP A 307 -4.31 -23.30 2.30
N ASN A 308 -5.11 -24.08 1.58
CA ASN A 308 -4.72 -25.45 1.21
C ASN A 308 -3.62 -25.37 0.13
N HIS A 309 -2.54 -26.10 0.31
CA HIS A 309 -1.43 -26.17 -0.64
C HIS A 309 -1.81 -26.94 -1.91
N ASP A 310 -2.83 -26.48 -2.62
CA ASP A 310 -3.32 -27.00 -3.88
C ASP A 310 -3.30 -25.92 -4.98
N ILE A 311 -3.91 -26.22 -6.13
CA ILE A 311 -3.96 -25.31 -7.29
C ILE A 311 -4.69 -23.98 -6.99
N SER A 312 -5.46 -23.92 -5.91
CA SER A 312 -6.23 -22.75 -5.49
C SER A 312 -5.58 -21.98 -4.33
N TYR A 313 -4.33 -22.29 -3.98
CA TYR A 313 -3.62 -21.62 -2.90
C TYR A 313 -3.56 -20.11 -3.11
N GLY A 314 -3.98 -19.34 -2.11
CA GLY A 314 -4.06 -17.88 -2.16
C GLY A 314 -5.30 -17.32 -2.87
N VAL A 315 -6.22 -18.16 -3.34
CA VAL A 315 -7.46 -17.69 -3.99
C VAL A 315 -8.42 -17.14 -2.96
N SER A 316 -8.93 -15.93 -3.19
CA SER A 316 -10.00 -15.30 -2.39
C SER A 316 -11.37 -15.89 -2.78
N VAL A 317 -12.18 -16.24 -1.82
CA VAL A 317 -13.49 -16.88 -1.98
C VAL A 317 -14.57 -16.19 -1.14
#